data_daf123ad9ccb72a949b5b137818f1e54
#
_entry.id   daf123ad9ccb72a949b5b137818f1e54
#
_cell.length_a   1.000
_cell.length_b   1.000
_cell.length_c   1.000
_cell.angle_alpha   90.00
_cell.angle_beta   90.00
_cell.angle_gamma   90.00
#
_symmetry.space_group_name_H-M   'P 1'
#
loop_
_entity.id
_entity.type
_entity.pdbx_description
1 polymer ?
#
loop_
_entity_poly.entity_id
_entity_poly.type
_entity_poly.pdbx_seq_one_letter_code
_entity_poly.pdbx_strand_id
1 'polypeptide(L)'
;SAAEAPMDKDIAFENVSFHYGEDGPDVLENVSFTVPAGKSFGILGGTGSGKSSLLLLLCRLYAPTEGKITVGGVDIADMPARYVRENVGVVLQEPFLFSRSVQENIGICGASDAEIRAAAVTACVDGDITRFSQGYDTMVGERGVSLSGGQKQRVAIARMLTKKTPVIVFDDSLSAVDTETDEKIRSALDRDLGGATTIIISHRITTLLDCDNILVLEKGRVSQLGSPKELLAQPGIFRKIYDMQMSIGEEEGA
;
A
#
# COMPACT_ATOMS: atom_id res chain seq x y z
N SER A 1 -18.07 -6.54 -24.40
CA SER A 1 -17.02 -7.24 -23.65
C SER A 1 -16.31 -6.20 -22.80
N ALA A 2 -16.26 -6.41 -21.48
CA ALA A 2 -15.51 -5.54 -20.58
C ALA A 2 -14.04 -5.49 -21.02
N ALA A 3 -13.49 -4.29 -21.15
CA ALA A 3 -12.13 -4.11 -21.63
C ALA A 3 -11.14 -4.49 -20.52
N GLU A 4 -10.19 -5.36 -20.78
CA GLU A 4 -9.02 -5.61 -19.93
C GLU A 4 -7.90 -4.72 -20.43
N ALA A 5 -7.82 -3.48 -19.92
CA ALA A 5 -6.72 -2.58 -20.25
C ALA A 5 -5.47 -2.89 -19.40
N PRO A 6 -4.26 -2.71 -19.94
CA PRO A 6 -3.04 -2.91 -19.16
C PRO A 6 -3.01 -2.06 -17.89
N MET A 7 -2.76 -2.68 -16.73
CA MET A 7 -2.74 -2.02 -15.42
C MET A 7 -1.36 -1.42 -15.06
N ASP A 8 -0.39 -1.49 -15.96
CA ASP A 8 0.95 -0.89 -15.85
C ASP A 8 1.03 0.55 -16.38
N LYS A 9 -0.11 1.23 -16.47
CA LYS A 9 -0.26 2.61 -16.96
C LYS A 9 -0.57 3.56 -15.81
N ASP A 10 -0.56 4.88 -16.13
CA ASP A 10 -0.93 5.92 -15.17
C ASP A 10 -2.33 5.68 -14.61
N ILE A 11 -2.45 5.85 -13.30
CA ILE A 11 -3.73 5.78 -12.60
C ILE A 11 -4.19 7.22 -12.35
N ALA A 12 -5.37 7.58 -12.83
CA ALA A 12 -5.93 8.91 -12.62
C ALA A 12 -7.26 8.85 -11.86
N PHE A 13 -7.36 9.66 -10.82
CA PHE A 13 -8.61 10.00 -10.14
C PHE A 13 -9.09 11.32 -10.74
N GLU A 14 -10.29 11.34 -11.30
CA GLU A 14 -10.83 12.48 -12.03
C GLU A 14 -12.14 12.95 -11.37
N ASN A 15 -12.06 14.07 -10.62
CA ASN A 15 -13.19 14.67 -9.90
C ASN A 15 -13.96 13.67 -9.03
N VAL A 16 -13.25 12.82 -8.31
CA VAL A 16 -13.84 11.73 -7.53
C VAL A 16 -14.47 12.27 -6.25
N SER A 17 -15.76 12.04 -6.08
CA SER A 17 -16.49 12.18 -4.82
C SER A 17 -17.03 10.83 -4.38
N PHE A 18 -17.12 10.63 -3.07
CA PHE A 18 -17.59 9.37 -2.51
C PHE A 18 -18.18 9.52 -1.11
N HIS A 19 -19.28 8.83 -0.87
CA HIS A 19 -19.87 8.62 0.46
C HIS A 19 -20.33 7.17 0.61
N TYR A 20 -20.41 6.70 1.85
CA TYR A 20 -20.95 5.39 2.19
C TYR A 20 -22.47 5.48 2.36
N GLY A 21 -23.19 4.51 1.78
CA GLY A 21 -24.65 4.50 1.79
C GLY A 21 -25.29 5.52 0.86
N GLU A 22 -26.61 5.62 0.85
CA GLU A 22 -27.35 6.49 -0.08
C GLU A 22 -27.34 7.97 0.33
N ASP A 23 -27.32 8.25 1.65
CA ASP A 23 -27.43 9.60 2.22
C ASP A 23 -26.29 9.89 3.22
N GLY A 24 -25.15 9.22 3.08
CA GLY A 24 -23.99 9.42 3.97
C GLY A 24 -23.29 10.77 3.73
N PRO A 25 -22.52 11.26 4.70
CA PRO A 25 -21.68 12.43 4.48
C PRO A 25 -20.56 12.10 3.50
N ASP A 26 -20.16 13.08 2.70
CA ASP A 26 -19.04 12.92 1.78
C ASP A 26 -17.75 12.60 2.53
N VAL A 27 -17.12 11.50 2.13
CA VAL A 27 -15.81 11.05 2.62
C VAL A 27 -14.70 11.57 1.73
N LEU A 28 -14.98 11.68 0.42
CA LEU A 28 -14.13 12.27 -0.59
C LEU A 28 -14.94 13.29 -1.39
N GLU A 29 -14.36 14.46 -1.62
CA GLU A 29 -14.99 15.55 -2.35
C GLU A 29 -14.07 16.06 -3.46
N ASN A 30 -14.49 15.85 -4.71
CA ASN A 30 -13.84 16.37 -5.91
C ASN A 30 -12.31 16.12 -5.94
N VAL A 31 -11.90 14.90 -5.65
CA VAL A 31 -10.49 14.51 -5.58
C VAL A 31 -9.96 14.21 -6.97
N SER A 32 -8.91 14.93 -7.38
CA SER A 32 -8.23 14.72 -8.65
C SER A 32 -6.72 14.65 -8.46
N PHE A 33 -6.10 13.57 -8.94
CA PHE A 33 -4.66 13.39 -9.00
C PHE A 33 -4.30 12.25 -9.95
N THR A 34 -3.03 12.19 -10.34
CA THR A 34 -2.50 11.11 -11.17
C THR A 34 -1.31 10.44 -10.49
N VAL A 35 -1.32 9.12 -10.47
CA VAL A 35 -0.18 8.29 -10.07
C VAL A 35 0.53 7.85 -11.34
N PRO A 36 1.74 8.36 -11.63
CA PRO A 36 2.49 7.97 -12.83
C PRO A 36 2.89 6.49 -12.77
N ALA A 37 2.81 5.82 -13.91
CA ALA A 37 3.20 4.41 -14.05
C ALA A 37 4.65 4.18 -13.64
N GLY A 38 4.91 3.12 -12.88
CA GLY A 38 6.24 2.73 -12.45
C GLY A 38 6.89 3.67 -11.43
N LYS A 39 6.12 4.60 -10.84
CA LYS A 39 6.60 5.54 -9.83
C LYS A 39 6.07 5.20 -8.44
N SER A 40 6.74 5.74 -7.43
CA SER A 40 6.29 5.70 -6.04
C SER A 40 5.44 6.93 -5.73
N PHE A 41 4.29 6.70 -5.12
CA PHE A 41 3.31 7.73 -4.80
C PHE A 41 2.86 7.61 -3.35
N GLY A 42 3.15 8.62 -2.56
CA GLY A 42 2.75 8.68 -1.15
C GLY A 42 1.37 9.32 -0.97
N ILE A 43 0.59 8.83 -0.03
CA ILE A 43 -0.66 9.45 0.42
C ILE A 43 -0.56 9.69 1.91
N LEU A 44 -0.50 10.96 2.30
CA LEU A 44 -0.46 11.43 3.68
C LEU A 44 -1.85 11.91 4.10
N GLY A 45 -2.33 11.45 5.23
CA GLY A 45 -3.58 11.93 5.81
C GLY A 45 -3.79 11.40 7.20
N GLY A 46 -4.44 12.19 8.04
CA GLY A 46 -4.86 11.76 9.37
C GLY A 46 -6.03 10.76 9.34
N THR A 47 -6.42 10.28 10.51
CA THR A 47 -7.62 9.46 10.68
C THR A 47 -8.84 10.21 10.17
N GLY A 48 -9.66 9.56 9.35
CA GLY A 48 -10.87 10.17 8.78
C GLY A 48 -10.63 11.11 7.60
N SER A 49 -9.40 11.19 7.05
CA SER A 49 -9.11 12.02 5.87
C SER A 49 -9.62 11.45 4.55
N GLY A 50 -10.03 10.17 4.50
CA GLY A 50 -10.52 9.50 3.31
C GLY A 50 -9.48 8.62 2.59
N LYS A 51 -8.25 8.51 3.10
CA LYS A 51 -7.18 7.75 2.43
C LYS A 51 -7.50 6.27 2.23
N SER A 52 -8.13 5.61 3.21
CA SER A 52 -8.57 4.21 3.07
C SER A 52 -9.66 4.06 2.01
N SER A 53 -10.53 5.06 1.85
CA SER A 53 -11.59 5.06 0.83
C SER A 53 -11.00 5.13 -0.58
N LEU A 54 -9.90 5.84 -0.80
CA LEU A 54 -9.18 5.84 -2.08
C LEU A 54 -8.78 4.42 -2.50
N LEU A 55 -8.25 3.63 -1.55
CA LEU A 55 -7.88 2.23 -1.81
C LEU A 55 -9.10 1.36 -2.14
N LEU A 56 -10.19 1.51 -1.39
CA LEU A 56 -11.42 0.75 -1.62
C LEU A 56 -12.01 1.02 -3.01
N LEU A 57 -11.95 2.26 -3.47
CA LEU A 57 -12.37 2.68 -4.80
C LEU A 57 -11.44 2.13 -5.89
N LEU A 58 -10.12 2.21 -5.70
CA LEU A 58 -9.13 1.65 -6.63
C LEU A 58 -9.30 0.14 -6.80
N CYS A 59 -9.58 -0.59 -5.73
CA CYS A 59 -9.84 -2.03 -5.75
C CYS A 59 -11.26 -2.40 -6.23
N ARG A 60 -12.09 -1.42 -6.60
CA ARG A 60 -13.48 -1.64 -7.00
C ARG A 60 -14.29 -2.42 -5.97
N LEU A 61 -14.03 -2.17 -4.69
CA LEU A 61 -14.89 -2.64 -3.59
C LEU A 61 -16.08 -1.70 -3.39
N TYR A 62 -15.90 -0.45 -3.79
CA TYR A 62 -16.96 0.56 -3.94
C TYR A 62 -16.79 1.28 -5.28
N ALA A 63 -17.84 1.96 -5.71
CA ALA A 63 -17.82 2.86 -6.86
C ALA A 63 -17.80 4.32 -6.37
N PRO A 64 -17.14 5.24 -7.07
CA PRO A 64 -17.27 6.66 -6.75
C PRO A 64 -18.72 7.12 -6.96
N THR A 65 -19.16 8.06 -6.13
CA THR A 65 -20.50 8.68 -6.28
C THR A 65 -20.52 9.63 -7.46
N GLU A 66 -19.38 10.34 -7.67
CA GLU A 66 -19.15 11.22 -8.81
C GLU A 66 -17.71 11.05 -9.30
N GLY A 67 -17.48 11.43 -10.54
CA GLY A 67 -16.16 11.30 -11.18
C GLY A 67 -15.86 9.86 -11.60
N LYS A 68 -14.61 9.58 -11.89
CA LYS A 68 -14.13 8.27 -12.34
C LYS A 68 -12.67 8.03 -11.96
N ILE A 69 -12.29 6.77 -12.03
CA ILE A 69 -10.89 6.34 -11.87
C ILE A 69 -10.48 5.64 -13.16
N THR A 70 -9.39 6.07 -13.78
CA THR A 70 -8.91 5.49 -15.02
C THR A 70 -7.52 4.90 -14.85
N VAL A 71 -7.21 3.88 -15.65
CA VAL A 71 -5.87 3.35 -15.83
C VAL A 71 -5.55 3.39 -17.32
N GLY A 72 -4.49 4.14 -17.69
CA GLY A 72 -4.17 4.37 -19.10
C GLY A 72 -5.32 5.01 -19.90
N GLY A 73 -6.15 5.82 -19.24
CA GLY A 73 -7.32 6.47 -19.85
C GLY A 73 -8.59 5.59 -19.92
N VAL A 74 -8.52 4.32 -19.53
CA VAL A 74 -9.70 3.43 -19.49
C VAL A 74 -10.30 3.44 -18.09
N ASP A 75 -11.62 3.70 -17.98
CA ASP A 75 -12.32 3.68 -16.70
C ASP A 75 -12.28 2.25 -16.10
N ILE A 76 -11.84 2.14 -14.84
CA ILE A 76 -11.81 0.86 -14.16
C ILE A 76 -13.24 0.29 -13.94
N ALA A 77 -14.28 1.14 -13.99
CA ALA A 77 -15.66 0.70 -13.92
C ALA A 77 -16.06 -0.18 -15.12
N ASP A 78 -15.43 0.04 -16.28
CA ASP A 78 -15.64 -0.74 -17.50
C ASP A 78 -14.86 -2.05 -17.55
N MET A 79 -13.92 -2.25 -16.61
CA MET A 79 -13.14 -3.48 -16.50
C MET A 79 -13.84 -4.49 -15.56
N PRO A 80 -13.61 -5.81 -15.72
CA PRO A 80 -14.07 -6.77 -14.72
C PRO A 80 -13.45 -6.46 -13.35
N ALA A 81 -14.27 -6.38 -12.31
CA ALA A 81 -13.77 -6.06 -10.96
C ALA A 81 -12.71 -7.08 -10.46
N ARG A 82 -12.85 -8.34 -10.86
CA ARG A 82 -11.88 -9.39 -10.59
C ARG A 82 -10.53 -9.07 -11.24
N TYR A 83 -10.54 -8.67 -12.51
CA TYR A 83 -9.32 -8.29 -13.25
C TYR A 83 -8.57 -7.16 -12.55
N VAL A 84 -9.27 -6.09 -12.15
CA VAL A 84 -8.66 -4.97 -11.41
C VAL A 84 -8.01 -5.47 -10.12
N ARG A 85 -8.72 -6.26 -9.31
CA ARG A 85 -8.20 -6.78 -8.03
C ARG A 85 -7.05 -7.79 -8.19
N GLU A 86 -7.01 -8.54 -9.28
CA GLU A 86 -5.90 -9.45 -9.58
C GLU A 86 -4.61 -8.70 -9.95
N ASN A 87 -4.74 -7.47 -10.46
CA ASN A 87 -3.62 -6.61 -10.86
C ASN A 87 -3.20 -5.57 -9.80
N VAL A 88 -3.87 -5.53 -8.65
CA VAL A 88 -3.52 -4.67 -7.51
C VAL A 88 -3.16 -5.53 -6.32
N GLY A 89 -1.89 -5.52 -5.95
CA GLY A 89 -1.40 -6.13 -4.71
C GLY A 89 -1.57 -5.17 -3.54
N VAL A 90 -2.15 -5.63 -2.44
CA VAL A 90 -2.41 -4.79 -1.27
C VAL A 90 -1.84 -5.44 -0.02
N VAL A 91 -1.13 -4.65 0.79
CA VAL A 91 -0.72 -5.03 2.14
C VAL A 91 -1.42 -4.08 3.12
N LEU A 92 -2.30 -4.63 3.95
CA LEU A 92 -3.08 -3.87 4.94
C LEU A 92 -2.28 -3.61 6.22
N GLN A 93 -2.68 -2.60 6.98
CA GLN A 93 -2.09 -2.27 8.29
C GLN A 93 -2.16 -3.46 9.27
N GLU A 94 -3.30 -4.15 9.32
CA GLU A 94 -3.50 -5.37 10.08
C GLU A 94 -3.70 -6.54 9.12
N PRO A 95 -2.62 -7.23 8.73
CA PRO A 95 -2.72 -8.30 7.75
C PRO A 95 -3.39 -9.52 8.37
N PHE A 96 -4.33 -10.09 7.65
CA PHE A 96 -4.95 -11.37 8.01
C PHE A 96 -4.06 -12.54 7.59
N LEU A 97 -3.81 -13.47 8.51
CA LEU A 97 -3.18 -14.75 8.23
C LEU A 97 -4.19 -15.88 8.46
N PHE A 98 -4.23 -16.79 7.52
CA PHE A 98 -5.05 -17.99 7.64
C PHE A 98 -4.44 -18.98 8.64
N SER A 99 -5.27 -19.77 9.34
CA SER A 99 -4.82 -20.86 10.20
C SER A 99 -4.26 -22.02 9.37
N ARG A 100 -3.08 -21.78 8.80
CA ARG A 100 -2.33 -22.64 7.88
C ARG A 100 -0.84 -22.47 8.14
N SER A 101 0.00 -23.25 7.43
CA SER A 101 1.44 -23.04 7.50
C SER A 101 1.87 -21.68 6.95
N VAL A 102 3.07 -21.23 7.30
CA VAL A 102 3.66 -20.01 6.72
C VAL A 102 3.77 -20.15 5.20
N GLN A 103 4.21 -21.30 4.72
CA GLN A 103 4.30 -21.60 3.29
C GLN A 103 2.96 -21.44 2.57
N GLU A 104 1.89 -22.02 3.11
CA GLU A 104 0.55 -21.91 2.55
C GLU A 104 0.00 -20.47 2.60
N ASN A 105 0.36 -19.71 3.64
CA ASN A 105 -0.01 -18.31 3.74
C ASN A 105 0.65 -17.44 2.68
N ILE A 106 1.95 -17.64 2.41
CA ILE A 106 2.68 -16.90 1.38
C ILE A 106 2.24 -17.35 0.00
N GLY A 107 2.14 -18.67 -0.23
CA GLY A 107 1.85 -19.28 -1.52
C GLY A 107 0.37 -19.40 -1.88
N ILE A 108 -0.53 -18.73 -1.18
CA ILE A 108 -2.00 -18.88 -1.34
C ILE A 108 -2.50 -18.63 -2.76
N CYS A 109 -1.75 -17.90 -3.56
CA CYS A 109 -2.07 -17.61 -4.96
C CYS A 109 -1.46 -18.62 -5.94
N GLY A 110 -0.96 -19.76 -5.46
CA GLY A 110 -0.41 -20.82 -6.30
C GLY A 110 1.08 -20.67 -6.63
N ALA A 111 1.83 -19.90 -5.85
CA ALA A 111 3.26 -19.76 -6.02
C ALA A 111 4.03 -21.07 -5.72
N SER A 112 5.08 -21.32 -6.47
CA SER A 112 6.02 -22.41 -6.22
C SER A 112 6.84 -22.19 -4.95
N ASP A 113 7.43 -23.24 -4.40
CA ASP A 113 8.30 -23.16 -3.21
C ASP A 113 9.48 -22.19 -3.43
N ALA A 114 10.03 -22.14 -4.63
CA ALA A 114 11.12 -21.24 -4.96
C ALA A 114 10.66 -19.78 -4.95
N GLU A 115 9.47 -19.48 -5.47
CA GLU A 115 8.88 -18.14 -5.45
C GLU A 115 8.49 -17.70 -4.03
N ILE A 116 7.97 -18.64 -3.22
CA ILE A 116 7.65 -18.37 -1.80
C ILE A 116 8.92 -17.99 -1.04
N ARG A 117 10.01 -18.74 -1.19
CA ARG A 117 11.28 -18.44 -0.53
C ARG A 117 11.88 -17.13 -1.02
N ALA A 118 11.89 -16.87 -2.32
CA ALA A 118 12.37 -15.61 -2.88
C ALA A 118 11.57 -14.41 -2.32
N ALA A 119 10.25 -14.52 -2.26
CA ALA A 119 9.39 -13.50 -1.69
C ALA A 119 9.65 -13.28 -0.18
N ALA A 120 9.88 -14.36 0.57
CA ALA A 120 10.21 -14.27 2.00
C ALA A 120 11.57 -13.61 2.26
N VAL A 121 12.56 -13.85 1.39
CA VAL A 121 13.86 -13.18 1.43
C VAL A 121 13.69 -11.68 1.14
N THR A 122 12.96 -11.33 0.06
CA THR A 122 12.68 -9.94 -0.30
C THR A 122 11.93 -9.21 0.82
N ALA A 123 10.97 -9.86 1.46
CA ALA A 123 10.23 -9.32 2.61
C ALA A 123 11.01 -9.37 3.94
N CYS A 124 12.26 -9.80 3.95
CA CYS A 124 13.11 -9.90 5.14
C CYS A 124 12.52 -10.77 6.26
N VAL A 125 11.78 -11.85 5.92
CA VAL A 125 11.16 -12.75 6.90
C VAL A 125 11.69 -14.19 6.84
N ASP A 126 12.46 -14.55 5.82
CA ASP A 126 13.05 -15.89 5.67
C ASP A 126 13.89 -16.30 6.89
N GLY A 127 14.71 -15.37 7.40
CA GLY A 127 15.54 -15.61 8.59
C GLY A 127 14.74 -15.91 9.85
N ASP A 128 13.57 -15.32 10.02
CA ASP A 128 12.66 -15.63 11.14
C ASP A 128 12.01 -17.00 10.95
N ILE A 129 11.50 -17.28 9.73
CA ILE A 129 10.83 -18.52 9.41
C ILE A 129 11.75 -19.73 9.62
N THR A 130 13.00 -19.63 9.15
CA THR A 130 13.98 -20.72 9.26
C THR A 130 14.41 -21.03 10.71
N ARG A 131 14.19 -20.10 11.65
CA ARG A 131 14.43 -20.31 13.08
C ARG A 131 13.29 -21.05 13.78
N PHE A 132 12.10 -21.12 13.20
CA PHE A 132 11.02 -21.90 13.77
C PHE A 132 11.35 -23.41 13.72
N SER A 133 10.89 -24.16 14.70
CA SER A 133 11.16 -25.61 14.79
C SER A 133 10.72 -26.39 13.55
N GLN A 134 9.66 -25.93 12.86
CA GLN A 134 9.14 -26.56 11.64
C GLN A 134 9.38 -25.69 10.39
N GLY A 135 10.18 -24.61 10.50
CA GLY A 135 10.49 -23.73 9.38
C GLY A 135 9.22 -23.23 8.66
N TYR A 136 9.17 -23.38 7.35
CA TYR A 136 8.04 -22.97 6.52
C TYR A 136 6.75 -23.76 6.77
N ASP A 137 6.84 -24.97 7.32
CA ASP A 137 5.68 -25.80 7.68
C ASP A 137 5.05 -25.39 9.03
N THR A 138 5.64 -24.38 9.69
CA THR A 138 5.11 -23.87 10.95
C THR A 138 3.69 -23.35 10.77
N MET A 139 2.76 -23.92 11.53
CA MET A 139 1.36 -23.49 11.57
C MET A 139 1.26 -22.14 12.29
N VAL A 140 0.53 -21.20 11.70
CA VAL A 140 0.26 -19.87 12.26
C VAL A 140 -1.25 -19.60 12.33
N GLY A 141 -1.65 -18.53 12.98
CA GLY A 141 -3.06 -18.20 13.21
C GLY A 141 -3.55 -18.64 14.58
N GLU A 142 -4.87 -18.76 14.76
CA GLU A 142 -5.48 -18.98 16.09
C GLU A 142 -5.04 -20.28 16.80
N ARG A 143 -4.61 -21.29 16.05
CA ARG A 143 -4.20 -22.62 16.56
C ARG A 143 -2.72 -22.92 16.37
N GLY A 144 -1.94 -21.92 15.98
CA GLY A 144 -0.52 -22.08 15.69
C GLY A 144 0.38 -21.15 16.50
N VAL A 145 1.61 -20.98 16.01
CA VAL A 145 2.58 -20.06 16.58
C VAL A 145 2.07 -18.63 16.44
N SER A 146 2.15 -17.86 17.50
CA SER A 146 1.86 -16.40 17.45
C SER A 146 3.04 -15.68 16.85
N LEU A 147 2.83 -15.01 15.71
CA LEU A 147 3.81 -14.13 15.09
C LEU A 147 3.74 -12.73 15.71
N SER A 148 4.89 -12.04 15.79
CA SER A 148 4.91 -10.62 16.13
C SER A 148 4.20 -9.79 15.04
N GLY A 149 3.84 -8.53 15.35
CA GLY A 149 3.25 -7.63 14.38
C GLY A 149 4.13 -7.44 13.13
N GLY A 150 5.44 -7.23 13.33
CA GLY A 150 6.40 -7.11 12.22
C GLY A 150 6.54 -8.40 11.39
N GLN A 151 6.53 -9.57 12.03
CA GLN A 151 6.55 -10.85 11.33
C GLN A 151 5.28 -11.06 10.49
N LYS A 152 4.10 -10.76 11.04
CA LYS A 152 2.83 -10.80 10.29
C LYS A 152 2.85 -9.90 9.08
N GLN A 153 3.34 -8.67 9.24
CA GLN A 153 3.48 -7.71 8.13
C GLN A 153 4.40 -8.24 7.04
N ARG A 154 5.57 -8.74 7.40
CA ARG A 154 6.52 -9.27 6.43
C ARG A 154 6.02 -10.53 5.72
N VAL A 155 5.28 -11.40 6.39
CA VAL A 155 4.59 -12.54 5.75
C VAL A 155 3.53 -12.05 4.76
N ALA A 156 2.76 -11.02 5.11
CA ALA A 156 1.78 -10.43 4.20
C ALA A 156 2.43 -9.75 2.99
N ILE A 157 3.57 -9.08 3.17
CA ILE A 157 4.38 -8.53 2.08
C ILE A 157 4.87 -9.65 1.17
N ALA A 158 5.43 -10.73 1.72
CA ALA A 158 5.86 -11.89 0.94
C ALA A 158 4.72 -12.49 0.12
N ARG A 159 3.54 -12.67 0.73
CA ARG A 159 2.33 -13.11 0.03
C ARG A 159 1.99 -12.21 -1.15
N MET A 160 2.01 -10.91 -0.97
CA MET A 160 1.72 -9.94 -2.03
C MET A 160 2.75 -10.04 -3.16
N LEU A 161 4.04 -10.19 -2.84
CA LEU A 161 5.13 -10.30 -3.82
C LEU A 161 4.99 -11.51 -4.74
N THR A 162 4.42 -12.62 -4.28
CA THR A 162 4.20 -13.82 -5.12
C THR A 162 3.20 -13.56 -6.25
N LYS A 163 2.35 -12.55 -6.15
CA LYS A 163 1.39 -12.18 -7.20
C LYS A 163 2.02 -11.45 -8.38
N LYS A 164 3.16 -10.78 -8.20
CA LYS A 164 3.85 -9.96 -9.23
C LYS A 164 2.91 -8.97 -9.91
N THR A 165 2.13 -8.23 -9.14
CA THR A 165 1.14 -7.28 -9.65
C THR A 165 1.79 -6.00 -10.18
N PRO A 166 1.25 -5.37 -11.25
CA PRO A 166 1.77 -4.10 -11.79
C PRO A 166 1.52 -2.91 -10.86
N VAL A 167 0.56 -3.01 -9.95
CA VAL A 167 0.25 -1.99 -8.93
C VAL A 167 0.36 -2.62 -7.54
N ILE A 168 1.06 -1.94 -6.64
CA ILE A 168 1.27 -2.37 -5.25
C ILE A 168 0.84 -1.25 -4.33
N VAL A 169 0.05 -1.57 -3.30
CA VAL A 169 -0.42 -0.62 -2.29
C VAL A 169 -0.03 -1.09 -0.89
N PHE A 170 0.68 -0.25 -0.16
CA PHE A 170 0.95 -0.41 1.26
C PHE A 170 0.03 0.53 2.05
N ASP A 171 -0.94 -0.02 2.78
CA ASP A 171 -1.86 0.75 3.61
C ASP A 171 -1.40 0.73 5.07
N ASP A 172 -0.60 1.73 5.48
CA ASP A 172 0.05 1.85 6.80
C ASP A 172 0.79 0.57 7.24
N SER A 173 1.13 -0.30 6.30
CA SER A 173 1.63 -1.65 6.56
C SER A 173 3.13 -1.71 6.86
N LEU A 174 3.84 -0.62 6.64
CA LEU A 174 5.27 -0.50 6.97
C LEU A 174 5.49 0.07 8.38
N SER A 175 4.45 0.51 9.07
CA SER A 175 4.53 1.11 10.41
C SER A 175 4.93 0.12 11.52
N ALA A 176 4.65 -1.18 11.36
CA ALA A 176 5.04 -2.25 12.29
C ALA A 176 6.43 -2.84 12.01
N VAL A 177 7.12 -2.32 11.01
CA VAL A 177 8.46 -2.74 10.59
C VAL A 177 9.45 -1.66 11.00
N ASP A 178 10.63 -2.05 11.52
CA ASP A 178 11.68 -1.09 11.87
C ASP A 178 12.27 -0.44 10.60
N THR A 179 12.92 0.71 10.77
CA THR A 179 13.42 1.54 9.66
C THR A 179 14.42 0.79 8.78
N GLU A 180 15.33 0.02 9.36
CA GLU A 180 16.34 -0.74 8.59
C GLU A 180 15.67 -1.82 7.72
N THR A 181 14.68 -2.51 8.26
CA THR A 181 13.90 -3.52 7.53
C THR A 181 13.03 -2.88 6.46
N ASP A 182 12.42 -1.71 6.72
CA ASP A 182 11.67 -0.93 5.73
C ASP A 182 12.55 -0.55 4.53
N GLU A 183 13.74 -0.01 4.79
CA GLU A 183 14.71 0.33 3.72
C GLU A 183 15.13 -0.90 2.90
N LYS A 184 15.38 -2.05 3.55
CA LYS A 184 15.71 -3.31 2.87
C LYS A 184 14.56 -3.79 1.97
N ILE A 185 13.33 -3.75 2.48
CA ILE A 185 12.13 -4.13 1.72
C ILE A 185 11.98 -3.22 0.51
N ARG A 186 12.07 -1.91 0.67
CA ARG A 186 11.95 -0.95 -0.44
C ARG A 186 13.03 -1.15 -1.49
N SER A 187 14.28 -1.27 -1.08
CA SER A 187 15.39 -1.53 -2.00
C SER A 187 15.22 -2.85 -2.76
N ALA A 188 14.68 -3.87 -2.11
CA ALA A 188 14.39 -5.14 -2.74
C ALA A 188 13.20 -5.05 -3.71
N LEU A 189 12.16 -4.29 -3.36
CA LEU A 189 11.01 -4.03 -4.23
C LEU A 189 11.45 -3.32 -5.52
N ASP A 190 12.27 -2.28 -5.41
CA ASP A 190 12.80 -1.55 -6.56
C ASP A 190 13.61 -2.44 -7.49
N ARG A 191 14.43 -3.34 -6.92
CA ARG A 191 15.25 -4.28 -7.67
C ARG A 191 14.42 -5.40 -8.34
N ASP A 192 13.50 -5.99 -7.58
CA ASP A 192 12.83 -7.23 -7.98
C ASP A 192 11.50 -6.99 -8.71
N LEU A 193 10.89 -5.82 -8.52
CA LEU A 193 9.65 -5.37 -9.16
C LEU A 193 9.83 -4.03 -9.87
N GLY A 194 11.04 -3.72 -10.32
CA GLY A 194 11.33 -2.49 -11.05
C GLY A 194 10.34 -2.27 -12.20
N GLY A 195 9.60 -1.15 -12.12
CA GLY A 195 8.51 -0.83 -13.05
C GLY A 195 7.11 -1.00 -12.49
N ALA A 196 6.91 -1.61 -11.32
CA ALA A 196 5.61 -1.60 -10.64
C ALA A 196 5.28 -0.20 -10.11
N THR A 197 4.01 0.19 -10.23
CA THR A 197 3.49 1.42 -9.61
C THR A 197 3.26 1.14 -8.12
N THR A 198 3.92 1.91 -7.24
CA THR A 198 3.84 1.69 -5.79
C THR A 198 3.12 2.86 -5.13
N ILE A 199 2.04 2.57 -4.42
CA ILE A 199 1.28 3.54 -3.63
C ILE A 199 1.51 3.24 -2.15
N ILE A 200 1.99 4.23 -1.40
CA ILE A 200 2.26 4.11 0.04
C ILE A 200 1.35 5.06 0.80
N ILE A 201 0.39 4.50 1.52
CA ILE A 201 -0.51 5.24 2.40
C ILE A 201 0.11 5.21 3.80
N SER A 202 0.38 6.38 4.38
CA SER A 202 0.97 6.47 5.71
C SER A 202 0.59 7.77 6.43
N HIS A 203 0.58 7.73 7.75
CA HIS A 203 0.54 8.91 8.61
C HIS A 203 1.95 9.33 9.08
N ARG A 204 2.98 8.51 8.80
CA ARG A 204 4.39 8.78 9.11
C ARG A 204 5.07 9.41 7.91
N ILE A 205 5.52 10.65 8.08
CA ILE A 205 6.12 11.41 6.99
C ILE A 205 7.44 10.80 6.51
N THR A 206 8.23 10.25 7.42
CA THR A 206 9.50 9.59 7.11
C THR A 206 9.34 8.45 6.12
N THR A 207 8.20 7.74 6.19
CA THR A 207 7.86 6.65 5.24
C THR A 207 7.64 7.17 3.82
N LEU A 208 7.27 8.43 3.66
CA LEU A 208 6.87 9.03 2.39
C LEU A 208 7.98 9.88 1.73
N LEU A 209 9.06 10.20 2.45
CA LEU A 209 10.12 11.09 1.95
C LEU A 209 10.85 10.58 0.71
N ASP A 210 10.86 9.27 0.49
CA ASP A 210 11.49 8.64 -0.66
C ASP A 210 10.52 8.41 -1.84
N CYS A 211 9.26 8.82 -1.72
CA CYS A 211 8.31 8.77 -2.82
C CYS A 211 8.60 9.85 -3.87
N ASP A 212 8.34 9.53 -5.14
CA ASP A 212 8.48 10.50 -6.23
C ASP A 212 7.50 11.68 -6.07
N ASN A 213 6.27 11.40 -5.66
CA ASN A 213 5.24 12.39 -5.38
C ASN A 213 4.43 12.01 -4.13
N ILE A 214 3.85 13.01 -3.48
CA ILE A 214 3.01 12.85 -2.30
C ILE A 214 1.72 13.66 -2.50
N LEU A 215 0.60 13.01 -2.22
CA LEU A 215 -0.71 13.61 -2.03
C LEU A 215 -0.96 13.81 -0.54
N VAL A 216 -1.30 15.02 -0.13
CA VAL A 216 -1.81 15.30 1.22
C VAL A 216 -3.32 15.43 1.16
N LEU A 217 -4.00 14.56 1.89
CA LEU A 217 -5.46 14.50 1.95
C LEU A 217 -5.94 15.02 3.31
N GLU A 218 -6.83 16.00 3.30
CA GLU A 218 -7.47 16.56 4.49
C GLU A 218 -8.98 16.59 4.30
N LYS A 219 -9.71 15.99 5.22
CA LYS A 219 -11.18 16.00 5.22
C LYS A 219 -11.79 15.66 3.86
N GLY A 220 -11.26 14.65 3.21
CA GLY A 220 -11.73 14.18 1.92
C GLY A 220 -11.33 15.02 0.71
N ARG A 221 -10.44 15.99 0.86
CA ARG A 221 -10.01 16.89 -0.22
C ARG A 221 -8.49 16.87 -0.38
N VAL A 222 -8.03 17.12 -1.61
CA VAL A 222 -6.61 17.31 -1.88
C VAL A 222 -6.18 18.65 -1.29
N SER A 223 -5.28 18.60 -0.29
CA SER A 223 -4.71 19.79 0.34
C SER A 223 -3.41 20.22 -0.33
N GLN A 224 -2.53 19.27 -0.61
CA GLN A 224 -1.25 19.50 -1.29
C GLN A 224 -0.91 18.31 -2.19
N LEU A 225 -0.16 18.58 -3.25
CA LEU A 225 0.35 17.56 -4.17
C LEU A 225 1.69 18.03 -4.73
N GLY A 226 2.71 17.18 -4.66
CA GLY A 226 4.04 17.49 -5.19
C GLY A 226 5.09 16.50 -4.73
N SER A 227 6.33 16.70 -5.15
CA SER A 227 7.47 15.95 -4.62
C SER A 227 7.72 16.32 -3.15
N PRO A 228 8.36 15.44 -2.36
CA PRO A 228 8.73 15.75 -0.98
C PRO A 228 9.51 17.06 -0.86
N LYS A 229 10.42 17.32 -1.80
CA LYS A 229 11.23 18.54 -1.83
C LYS A 229 10.38 19.78 -2.04
N GLU A 230 9.43 19.75 -2.98
CA GLU A 230 8.52 20.85 -3.24
C GLU A 230 7.61 21.13 -2.05
N LEU A 231 7.08 20.07 -1.42
CA LEU A 231 6.20 20.21 -0.26
C LEU A 231 6.92 20.72 0.98
N LEU A 232 8.18 20.36 1.18
CA LEU A 232 9.02 20.89 2.27
C LEU A 232 9.43 22.38 2.03
N ALA A 233 9.53 22.82 0.79
CA ALA A 233 9.88 24.19 0.45
C ALA A 233 8.70 25.17 0.59
N GLN A 234 7.48 24.67 0.74
CA GLN A 234 6.25 25.47 0.83
C GLN A 234 5.66 25.46 2.24
N PRO A 235 5.08 26.55 2.72
CA PRO A 235 4.27 26.51 3.93
C PRO A 235 3.01 25.67 3.67
N GLY A 236 2.69 24.76 4.60
CA GLY A 236 1.53 23.89 4.46
C GLY A 236 1.50 22.81 5.52
N ILE A 237 0.50 21.94 5.44
CA ILE A 237 0.32 20.86 6.42
C ILE A 237 1.45 19.84 6.36
N PHE A 238 1.98 19.54 5.17
CA PHE A 238 3.09 18.61 5.02
C PHE A 238 4.32 19.06 5.82
N ARG A 239 4.72 20.33 5.66
CA ARG A 239 5.84 20.91 6.42
C ARG A 239 5.57 20.93 7.92
N LYS A 240 4.35 21.25 8.35
CA LYS A 240 3.98 21.25 9.78
C LYS A 240 4.09 19.85 10.40
N ILE A 241 3.60 18.83 9.71
CA ILE A 241 3.68 17.44 10.17
C ILE A 241 5.14 16.98 10.19
N TYR A 242 5.93 17.35 9.18
CA TYR A 242 7.36 17.05 9.14
C TYR A 242 8.09 17.63 10.34
N ASP A 243 7.95 18.94 10.59
CA ASP A 243 8.60 19.62 11.71
C ASP A 243 8.18 19.00 13.06
N MET A 244 6.90 18.65 13.22
CA MET A 244 6.39 18.00 14.43
C MET A 244 6.96 16.59 14.63
N GLN A 245 6.97 15.76 13.61
CA GLN A 245 7.46 14.38 13.73
C GLN A 245 8.98 14.33 13.91
N MET A 246 9.73 15.26 13.32
CA MET A 246 11.18 15.33 13.51
C MET A 246 11.56 15.82 14.90
N SER A 247 10.85 16.79 15.47
CA SER A 247 11.12 17.27 16.84
C SER A 247 10.89 16.19 17.91
N ILE A 248 9.88 15.33 17.73
CA ILE A 248 9.63 14.20 18.65
C ILE A 248 10.76 13.17 18.57
N GLY A 249 11.26 12.88 17.37
CA GLY A 249 12.36 11.93 17.16
C GLY A 249 13.68 12.39 17.79
N GLU A 250 13.94 13.69 17.89
CA GLU A 250 15.12 14.26 18.57
C GLU A 250 15.02 14.14 20.10
N GLU A 251 13.82 14.25 20.69
CA GLU A 251 13.60 14.11 22.13
C GLU A 251 13.68 12.65 22.61
N GLU A 252 13.32 11.68 21.79
CA GLU A 252 13.42 10.25 22.12
C GLU A 252 14.84 9.68 21.91
N GLY A 253 15.70 10.38 21.19
CA GLY A 253 17.10 9.99 20.92
C GLY A 253 18.14 10.63 21.85
N ALA A 254 17.73 11.48 22.78
CA ALA A 254 18.58 12.17 23.75
C ALA A 254 18.41 11.56 25.16
#